data_f1c4b8c57479e664212235edb066ed91
#
_entry.id   f1c4b8c57479e664212235edb066ed91
#
_cell.length_a   1.000
_cell.length_b   1.000
_cell.length_c   1.000
_cell.angle_alpha   90.00
_cell.angle_beta   90.00
_cell.angle_gamma   90.00
#
_symmetry.space_group_name_H-M   'P 1'
#
loop_
_entity.id
_entity.type
_entity.pdbx_description
1 polymer ?
#
loop_
_entity_poly.entity_id
_entity_poly.type
_entity_poly.pdbx_seq_one_letter_code
_entity_poly.pdbx_strand_id
1 'polypeptide(L)'
;MEHAKTRLAMDGARTACALWYASRGRAELRPAPLPPPGFGEARVRTLWSALSRGTERLVFEGRISMFENERMRAPMQDGDFPFPVKYGYSAVGMVEEGPNDLAGRTVFALHPHQE
;
A
#
# COMPACT_ATOMS: atom_id res chain seq x y z
N MET A 1 -7.98 16.48 -4.50
CA MET A 1 -8.61 16.22 -3.85
C MET A 1 -8.33 16.02 -2.65
N GLU A 2 -8.49 16.17 -1.83
CA GLU A 2 -8.29 16.08 -0.74
C GLU A 2 -8.96 15.82 0.02
N HIS A 3 -9.59 15.53 0.04
CA HIS A 3 -10.19 15.45 0.88
C HIS A 3 -10.92 14.38 1.26
N ALA A 4 -11.53 13.68 0.64
CA ALA A 4 -12.15 12.45 1.04
C ALA A 4 -11.16 11.49 1.63
N LYS A 5 -9.99 11.50 1.08
CA LYS A 5 -8.96 10.58 1.53
C LYS A 5 -8.46 10.87 2.93
N THR A 6 -8.75 12.05 3.45
CA THR A 6 -8.34 12.39 4.80
C THR A 6 -9.50 12.45 5.77
N ARG A 7 -10.69 12.05 5.34
CA ARG A 7 -11.86 12.07 6.19
C ARG A 7 -11.72 11.05 7.32
N LEU A 8 -12.00 11.48 8.53
CA LEU A 8 -11.97 10.60 9.69
C LEU A 8 -13.32 9.94 9.89
N ALA A 9 -13.30 8.66 10.22
CA ALA A 9 -14.50 7.97 10.69
C ALA A 9 -14.74 8.28 12.15
N MET A 10 -15.91 7.88 12.64
CA MET A 10 -16.32 8.18 14.02
C MET A 10 -15.36 7.59 15.05
N ASP A 11 -14.73 6.47 14.73
CA ASP A 11 -13.81 5.79 15.62
C ASP A 11 -12.35 6.20 15.43
N GLY A 12 -12.12 7.28 14.68
CA GLY A 12 -10.77 7.72 14.39
C GLY A 12 -10.12 7.08 13.18
N ALA A 13 -10.84 6.17 12.53
CA ALA A 13 -10.32 5.56 11.30
C ALA A 13 -10.47 6.53 10.13
N ARG A 14 -9.67 6.32 9.11
CA ARG A 14 -9.72 7.09 7.87
C ARG A 14 -9.95 6.15 6.71
N THR A 15 -10.26 6.72 5.54
CA THR A 15 -10.23 5.95 4.31
C THR A 15 -8.98 6.33 3.52
N ALA A 16 -8.43 5.35 2.86
CA ALA A 16 -7.27 5.53 2.00
C ALA A 16 -7.49 4.74 0.72
N CYS A 17 -6.95 5.23 -0.38
CA CYS A 17 -7.02 4.50 -1.65
C CYS A 17 -5.72 3.79 -1.91
N ALA A 18 -5.82 2.57 -2.38
CA ALA A 18 -4.65 1.76 -2.75
C ALA A 18 -4.80 1.28 -4.18
N LEU A 19 -3.66 1.05 -4.82
CA LEU A 19 -3.63 0.50 -6.16
C LEU A 19 -3.71 -1.01 -6.07
N TRP A 20 -4.70 -1.57 -6.74
CA TRP A 20 -4.89 -3.02 -6.84
C TRP A 20 -4.73 -3.46 -8.28
N TYR A 21 -4.06 -4.58 -8.45
CA TYR A 21 -4.03 -5.26 -9.74
C TYR A 21 -5.22 -6.20 -9.74
N ALA A 22 -6.26 -5.81 -10.46
CA ALA A 22 -7.58 -6.44 -10.35
C ALA A 22 -7.73 -7.65 -11.26
N SER A 23 -7.15 -7.59 -12.44
CA SER A 23 -7.15 -8.67 -13.40
C SER A 23 -6.03 -8.39 -14.41
N ARG A 24 -5.80 -9.31 -15.31
CA ARG A 24 -4.70 -9.17 -16.28
C ARG A 24 -4.81 -7.86 -17.04
N GLY A 25 -3.74 -7.07 -16.94
CA GLY A 25 -3.67 -5.80 -17.64
C GLY A 25 -4.63 -4.74 -17.11
N ARG A 26 -5.14 -4.91 -15.89
CA ARG A 26 -6.07 -3.96 -15.31
C ARG A 26 -5.71 -3.65 -13.88
N ALA A 27 -5.48 -2.38 -13.61
CA ALA A 27 -5.26 -1.86 -12.26
C ALA A 27 -6.38 -0.90 -11.92
N GLU A 28 -6.71 -0.81 -10.64
CA GLU A 28 -7.76 0.10 -10.19
C GLU A 28 -7.45 0.60 -8.78
N LEU A 29 -7.99 1.75 -8.46
CA LEU A 29 -7.88 2.30 -7.12
C LEU A 29 -9.07 1.83 -6.30
N ARG A 30 -8.81 1.32 -5.11
CA ARG A 30 -9.85 0.85 -4.21
C ARG A 30 -9.71 1.57 -2.88
N PRO A 31 -10.75 2.24 -2.41
CA PRO A 31 -10.74 2.82 -1.06
C PRO A 31 -10.96 1.73 -0.03
N ALA A 32 -10.36 1.92 1.12
CA ALA A 32 -10.51 0.99 2.23
C ALA A 32 -10.35 1.76 3.55
N PRO A 33 -10.97 1.27 4.62
CA PRO A 33 -10.75 1.88 5.92
C PRO A 33 -9.29 1.75 6.32
N LEU A 34 -8.78 2.80 6.96
CA LEU A 34 -7.43 2.79 7.51
C LEU A 34 -7.57 3.02 9.00
N PRO A 35 -7.51 1.96 9.82
CA PRO A 35 -7.66 2.12 11.25
C PRO A 35 -6.50 2.90 11.86
N PRO A 36 -6.68 3.48 13.05
CA PRO A 36 -5.57 4.14 13.73
C PRO A 36 -4.42 3.17 13.95
N PRO A 37 -3.18 3.66 13.97
CA PRO A 37 -2.05 2.78 14.19
C PRO A 37 -2.10 2.18 15.59
N GLY A 38 -1.77 0.89 15.68
CA GLY A 38 -1.64 0.22 16.95
C GLY A 38 -0.26 0.42 17.55
N PHE A 39 0.00 -0.30 18.65
CA PHE A 39 1.28 -0.19 19.30
C PHE A 39 2.41 -0.65 18.36
N GLY A 40 3.44 0.18 18.25
CA GLY A 40 4.57 -0.14 17.40
C GLY A 40 4.34 0.11 15.92
N GLU A 41 3.17 0.62 15.56
CA GLU A 41 2.84 0.94 14.18
C GLU A 41 2.91 2.44 13.94
N ALA A 42 3.04 2.82 12.69
CA ALA A 42 3.07 4.22 12.31
C ALA A 42 2.09 4.46 11.17
N ARG A 43 1.44 5.61 11.18
CA ARG A 43 0.66 6.08 10.05
C ARG A 43 1.54 6.98 9.21
N VAL A 44 1.67 6.64 7.95
CA VAL A 44 2.54 7.37 7.03
C VAL A 44 1.68 7.98 5.94
N ARG A 45 1.84 9.29 5.72
CA ARG A 45 1.20 9.95 4.60
C ARG A 45 2.13 9.83 3.41
N THR A 46 1.71 9.08 2.42
CA THR A 46 2.54 8.81 1.24
C THR A 46 2.76 10.09 0.44
N LEU A 47 4.01 10.35 0.12
CA LEU A 47 4.39 11.45 -0.76
C LEU A 47 4.69 10.94 -2.16
N TRP A 48 5.36 9.81 -2.25
CA TRP A 48 5.75 9.20 -3.53
C TRP A 48 5.69 7.70 -3.41
N SER A 49 5.35 7.03 -4.49
CA SER A 49 5.62 5.60 -4.59
C SER A 49 6.13 5.32 -5.99
N ALA A 50 6.93 4.27 -6.12
CA ALA A 50 7.54 3.95 -7.39
C ALA A 50 7.15 2.54 -7.81
N LEU A 51 6.79 2.39 -9.08
CA LEU A 51 6.50 1.10 -9.65
C LEU A 51 7.80 0.39 -9.96
N SER A 52 7.85 -0.88 -9.58
CA SER A 52 8.96 -1.73 -9.96
C SER A 52 8.74 -2.21 -11.39
N ARG A 53 9.51 -1.67 -12.31
CA ARG A 53 9.31 -1.89 -13.73
C ARG A 53 9.31 -3.35 -14.13
N GLY A 54 10.20 -4.14 -13.55
CA GLY A 54 10.27 -5.58 -13.84
C GLY A 54 9.23 -6.37 -13.09
N THR A 55 9.27 -6.29 -11.76
CA THR A 55 8.42 -7.12 -10.91
C THR A 55 6.96 -6.79 -11.05
N GLU A 56 6.59 -5.50 -10.98
CA GLU A 56 5.18 -5.15 -11.01
C GLU A 56 4.58 -5.31 -12.38
N ARG A 57 5.40 -5.29 -13.43
CA ARG A 57 4.90 -5.63 -14.76
C ARG A 57 4.43 -7.08 -14.80
N LEU A 58 5.21 -7.98 -14.18
CA LEU A 58 4.80 -9.39 -14.12
C LEU A 58 3.49 -9.55 -13.35
N VAL A 59 3.35 -8.82 -12.23
CA VAL A 59 2.12 -8.85 -11.47
C VAL A 59 0.94 -8.34 -12.30
N PHE A 60 1.13 -7.19 -12.94
CA PHE A 60 0.11 -6.58 -13.78
C PHE A 60 -0.36 -7.49 -14.90
N GLU A 61 0.57 -8.24 -15.47
CA GLU A 61 0.28 -9.16 -16.56
C GLU A 61 -0.17 -10.54 -16.09
N GLY A 62 -0.19 -10.76 -14.77
CA GLY A 62 -0.61 -12.03 -14.21
C GLY A 62 0.37 -13.16 -14.49
N ARG A 63 1.67 -12.85 -14.52
CA ARG A 63 2.70 -13.79 -14.92
C ARG A 63 3.53 -14.33 -13.76
N ILE A 64 3.02 -14.22 -12.55
CA ILE A 64 3.69 -14.80 -11.39
C ILE A 64 3.28 -16.27 -11.31
N SER A 65 4.23 -17.17 -11.44
CA SER A 65 3.93 -18.60 -11.38
C SER A 65 3.60 -19.00 -9.95
N MET A 66 2.81 -20.08 -9.81
CA MET A 66 2.42 -20.54 -8.49
C MET A 66 3.63 -21.00 -7.68
N PHE A 67 4.71 -21.39 -8.34
CA PHE A 67 5.93 -21.79 -7.65
C PHE A 67 6.69 -20.61 -7.07
N GLU A 68 6.34 -19.39 -7.46
CA GLU A 68 7.01 -18.20 -6.99
C GLU A 68 6.14 -17.34 -6.08
N ASN A 69 4.93 -17.79 -5.79
CA ASN A 69 4.01 -17.02 -4.97
C ASN A 69 4.63 -16.54 -3.66
N GLU A 70 5.24 -17.46 -2.93
CA GLU A 70 5.83 -17.09 -1.64
C GLU A 70 7.02 -16.17 -1.81
N ARG A 71 7.90 -16.49 -2.75
CA ARG A 71 9.11 -15.73 -2.95
C ARG A 71 8.83 -14.31 -3.43
N MET A 72 7.79 -14.15 -4.24
CA MET A 72 7.45 -12.86 -4.81
C MET A 72 6.54 -12.02 -3.93
N ARG A 73 6.07 -12.59 -2.84
CA ARG A 73 5.16 -11.88 -1.95
C ARG A 73 5.85 -10.67 -1.34
N ALA A 74 5.18 -9.53 -1.39
CA ALA A 74 5.72 -8.28 -0.85
C ALA A 74 5.27 -8.08 0.60
N PRO A 75 6.06 -7.37 1.40
CA PRO A 75 5.59 -6.99 2.74
C PRO A 75 4.29 -6.21 2.64
N MET A 76 3.39 -6.43 3.57
CA MET A 76 2.10 -5.72 3.63
C MET A 76 1.20 -5.97 2.42
N GLN A 77 1.51 -6.98 1.63
CA GLN A 77 0.66 -7.36 0.50
C GLN A 77 -0.71 -7.78 0.99
N ASP A 78 -1.74 -7.38 0.24
CA ASP A 78 -3.09 -7.83 0.49
C ASP A 78 -3.60 -8.53 -0.76
N GLY A 79 -4.41 -9.57 -0.59
CA GLY A 79 -4.81 -10.41 -1.69
C GLY A 79 -3.68 -11.34 -2.11
N ASP A 80 -3.95 -12.10 -3.15
CA ASP A 80 -3.02 -13.13 -3.60
C ASP A 80 -2.85 -13.10 -5.10
N PHE A 81 -1.68 -13.59 -5.56
CA PHE A 81 -1.49 -13.80 -6.99
C PHE A 81 -2.42 -14.91 -7.49
N PRO A 82 -2.89 -14.84 -8.73
CA PRO A 82 -2.56 -13.75 -9.65
C PRO A 82 -3.37 -12.49 -9.42
N PHE A 83 -4.64 -12.59 -9.02
CA PHE A 83 -5.53 -11.45 -8.86
C PHE A 83 -6.68 -11.77 -7.91
N PRO A 84 -7.27 -10.77 -7.27
CA PRO A 84 -6.78 -9.39 -7.18
C PRO A 84 -5.68 -9.30 -6.12
N VAL A 85 -4.78 -8.36 -6.29
CA VAL A 85 -3.66 -8.22 -5.35
C VAL A 85 -3.27 -6.75 -5.22
N LYS A 86 -3.07 -6.32 -3.97
CA LYS A 86 -2.51 -5.02 -3.65
C LYS A 86 -1.02 -5.23 -3.45
N TYR A 87 -0.20 -4.72 -4.35
CA TYR A 87 1.20 -5.07 -4.43
C TYR A 87 2.05 -3.83 -4.63
N GLY A 88 3.27 -3.89 -4.19
CA GLY A 88 4.25 -2.83 -4.31
C GLY A 88 5.13 -2.83 -3.08
N TYR A 89 6.30 -2.20 -3.16
CA TYR A 89 7.22 -2.23 -2.03
C TYR A 89 8.17 -1.04 -2.00
N SER A 90 7.77 0.06 -2.62
CA SER A 90 8.62 1.25 -2.64
C SER A 90 7.77 2.49 -2.46
N ALA A 91 7.77 3.02 -1.27
CA ALA A 91 7.00 4.21 -0.94
C ALA A 91 7.83 5.12 -0.04
N VAL A 92 7.65 6.42 -0.20
CA VAL A 92 8.26 7.42 0.66
C VAL A 92 7.13 8.28 1.21
N GLY A 93 7.16 8.54 2.49
CA GLY A 93 6.13 9.35 3.10
C GLY A 93 6.57 9.95 4.41
N MET A 94 5.69 10.75 4.98
CA MET A 94 5.95 11.40 6.26
C MET A 94 5.12 10.72 7.35
N VAL A 95 5.76 10.41 8.46
CA VAL A 95 5.08 9.79 9.59
C VAL A 95 4.22 10.83 10.27
N GLU A 96 2.91 10.63 10.21
CA GLU A 96 1.94 11.51 10.87
C GLU A 96 1.74 11.16 12.33
N GLU A 97 1.78 9.86 12.62
CA GLU A 97 1.45 9.35 13.93
C GLU A 97 2.21 8.06 14.14
N GLY A 98 2.84 7.87 15.28
CA GLY A 98 3.60 6.65 15.54
C GLY A 98 4.58 6.82 16.69
N PRO A 99 5.57 5.95 16.80
CA PRO A 99 6.60 6.08 17.84
C PRO A 99 7.27 7.44 17.80
N ASN A 100 7.60 7.96 18.98
CA ASN A 100 8.11 9.33 19.11
C ASN A 100 9.36 9.61 18.28
N ASP A 101 10.21 8.62 18.11
CA ASP A 101 11.43 8.79 17.34
C ASP A 101 11.19 8.83 15.84
N LEU A 102 10.00 8.47 15.40
CA LEU A 102 9.65 8.47 13.98
C LEU A 102 8.70 9.60 13.60
N ALA A 103 7.88 10.07 14.55
CA ALA A 103 6.86 11.05 14.24
C ALA A 103 7.47 12.29 13.59
N GLY A 104 6.87 12.74 12.49
CA GLY A 104 7.33 13.90 11.74
C GLY A 104 8.47 13.63 10.77
N ARG A 105 8.98 12.41 10.72
CA ARG A 105 10.11 12.09 9.85
C ARG A 105 9.63 11.59 8.50
N THR A 106 10.46 11.82 7.50
CA THR A 106 10.25 11.24 6.18
C THR A 106 10.92 9.88 6.16
N VAL A 107 10.19 8.87 5.73
CA VAL A 107 10.66 7.49 5.77
C VAL A 107 10.45 6.80 4.44
N PHE A 108 11.24 5.77 4.20
CA PHE A 108 11.03 4.84 3.11
C PHE A 108 10.32 3.62 3.68
N ALA A 109 9.31 3.13 2.98
CA ALA A 109 8.53 2.00 3.44
C ALA A 109 8.42 0.94 2.36
N LEU A 110 8.54 -0.31 2.76
CA LEU A 110 8.25 -1.45 1.89
C LEU A 110 6.75 -1.70 1.96
N HIS A 111 6.02 -0.96 1.16
CA HIS A 111 4.57 -0.93 1.25
C HIS A 111 3.96 -0.80 -0.14
N PRO A 112 2.81 -1.42 -0.39
CA PRO A 112 2.09 -1.21 -1.64
C PRO A 112 1.72 0.25 -1.85
N HIS A 113 1.36 0.57 -3.09
CA HIS A 113 1.02 1.94 -3.48
C HIS A 113 -0.31 2.31 -2.84
N GLN A 114 -0.25 3.20 -1.85
CA GLN A 114 -1.42 3.60 -1.09
C GLN A 114 -1.16 5.00 -0.53
N GLU A 115 -2.18 5.85 -0.51
CA GLU A 115 -2.06 7.18 0.05
C GLU A 115 -2.11 7.19 1.57
#